data_f561f4ad1577884e1fe3e69b6b24ef7b
#
_entry.id   f561f4ad1577884e1fe3e69b6b24ef7b
#
_cell.length_a   1.000
_cell.length_b   1.000
_cell.length_c   1.000
_cell.angle_alpha   90.00
_cell.angle_beta   90.00
_cell.angle_gamma   90.00
#
_symmetry.space_group_name_H-M   'P 1'
#
loop_
_entity.id
_entity.type
_entity.pdbx_description
1 polymer ?
#
loop_
_entity_poly.entity_id
_entity_poly.type
_entity_poly.pdbx_seq_one_letter_code
_entity_poly.pdbx_strand_id
1 'polypeptide(L)'
;MHILTPHNLAKTGIALLIAAILCLVGYIWLHAPDASLSQKPGRAAHLSIDDVEAFGDLITNAESYTSLYDQPLFATLRQLHDSYGAKFTLYTYDWLPRHGYGISEMPTKYKKEFREASDWLRIGFHWPEPAFNKDITVKEFKEAFDRVNRAITNFADSTMIATTLRIHYFFAPDSLLNTLQGVRSLLCADDSNRLSYNLTASEAMLIGNGRKILKNDISYRRTDLRIDDDYLILRDLKHHEAIDTLVVFAHEWKLLHNPETDSSRSAAGRFKIWTSECVNQALLNNTVKWLHKAGYKFSFLE
;
A
#
# COMPACT_ATOMS: atom_id res chain seq x y z
N MET A 1 -50.68 9.30 15.03
CA MET A 1 -49.54 9.52 14.15
C MET A 1 -48.37 9.91 15.06
N HIS A 2 -47.49 8.92 15.42
CA HIS A 2 -46.35 9.19 16.29
C HIS A 2 -45.30 9.91 15.47
N ILE A 3 -45.10 11.19 15.75
CA ILE A 3 -43.98 11.97 15.15
C ILE A 3 -42.69 11.48 15.84
N LEU A 4 -41.84 10.86 15.06
CA LEU A 4 -40.50 10.43 15.51
C LEU A 4 -39.71 11.68 15.94
N THR A 5 -39.20 11.67 17.17
CA THR A 5 -38.36 12.75 17.67
C THR A 5 -37.04 12.76 16.86
N PRO A 6 -36.35 13.92 16.71
CA PRO A 6 -35.08 14.01 16.00
C PRO A 6 -34.02 13.00 16.50
N HIS A 7 -34.06 12.66 17.78
CA HIS A 7 -33.17 11.66 18.40
C HIS A 7 -33.48 10.23 17.93
N ASN A 8 -34.76 9.89 17.74
CA ASN A 8 -35.13 8.56 17.21
C ASN A 8 -34.86 8.44 15.71
N LEU A 9 -35.00 9.54 14.94
CA LEU A 9 -34.61 9.60 13.54
C LEU A 9 -33.11 9.38 13.36
N ALA A 10 -32.25 9.97 14.20
CA ALA A 10 -30.82 9.76 14.18
C ALA A 10 -30.43 8.31 14.49
N LYS A 11 -31.05 7.70 15.52
CA LYS A 11 -30.83 6.30 15.87
C LYS A 11 -31.25 5.34 14.76
N THR A 12 -32.40 5.59 14.12
CA THR A 12 -32.89 4.79 13.00
C THR A 12 -31.97 4.94 11.80
N GLY A 13 -31.48 6.15 11.49
CA GLY A 13 -30.51 6.39 10.43
C GLY A 13 -29.19 5.65 10.62
N ILE A 14 -28.67 5.65 11.86
CA ILE A 14 -27.46 4.91 12.23
C ILE A 14 -27.68 3.39 12.08
N ALA A 15 -28.81 2.86 12.55
CA ALA A 15 -29.12 1.43 12.44
C ALA A 15 -29.24 0.98 10.99
N LEU A 16 -29.88 1.77 10.13
CA LEU A 16 -29.98 1.50 8.68
C LEU A 16 -28.62 1.55 8.00
N LEU A 17 -27.77 2.48 8.39
CA LEU A 17 -26.43 2.59 7.85
C LEU A 17 -25.56 1.39 8.26
N ILE A 18 -25.62 0.95 9.51
CA ILE A 18 -24.94 -0.26 9.99
C ILE A 18 -25.45 -1.50 9.22
N ALA A 19 -26.76 -1.62 9.03
CA ALA A 19 -27.34 -2.72 8.26
C ALA A 19 -26.85 -2.71 6.81
N ALA A 20 -26.80 -1.54 6.15
CA ALA A 20 -26.29 -1.40 4.79
C ALA A 20 -24.82 -1.79 4.68
N ILE A 21 -24.00 -1.41 5.68
CA ILE A 21 -22.58 -1.77 5.73
C ILE A 21 -22.41 -3.28 5.94
N LEU A 22 -23.15 -3.87 6.86
CA LEU A 22 -23.12 -5.32 7.08
C LEU A 22 -23.56 -6.09 5.83
N CYS A 23 -24.55 -5.57 5.10
CA CYS A 23 -24.96 -6.12 3.82
C CYS A 23 -23.85 -5.98 2.75
N LEU A 24 -23.17 -4.83 2.68
CA LEU A 24 -22.08 -4.61 1.73
C LEU A 24 -20.87 -5.50 2.05
N VAL A 25 -20.47 -5.57 3.32
CA VAL A 25 -19.40 -6.47 3.78
C VAL A 25 -19.78 -7.93 3.50
N GLY A 26 -21.00 -8.31 3.84
CA GLY A 26 -21.54 -9.64 3.51
C GLY A 26 -21.56 -9.93 2.02
N TYR A 27 -21.92 -8.94 1.18
CA TYR A 27 -21.86 -9.04 -0.27
C TYR A 27 -20.44 -9.26 -0.78
N ILE A 28 -19.47 -8.47 -0.30
CA ILE A 28 -18.04 -8.62 -0.64
C ILE A 28 -17.53 -10.02 -0.23
N TRP A 29 -17.94 -10.51 0.93
CA TRP A 29 -17.58 -11.85 1.42
C TRP A 29 -18.22 -12.98 0.62
N LEU A 30 -19.49 -12.85 0.26
CA LEU A 30 -20.28 -13.89 -0.40
C LEU A 30 -19.99 -13.99 -1.91
N HIS A 31 -19.58 -12.88 -2.52
CA HIS A 31 -19.27 -12.83 -3.96
C HIS A 31 -17.75 -12.87 -4.22
N ALA A 32 -16.93 -13.28 -3.23
CA ALA A 32 -15.58 -13.72 -3.51
C ALA A 32 -15.65 -14.83 -4.56
N PRO A 33 -15.13 -14.62 -5.78
CA PRO A 33 -15.31 -15.60 -6.85
C PRO A 33 -14.75 -16.94 -6.38
N ASP A 34 -15.56 -17.98 -6.45
CA ASP A 34 -15.08 -19.33 -6.36
C ASP A 34 -14.04 -19.50 -7.47
N ALA A 35 -12.79 -19.60 -7.04
CA ALA A 35 -11.69 -19.80 -7.96
C ALA A 35 -11.72 -21.25 -8.45
N SER A 36 -12.65 -21.56 -9.38
CA SER A 36 -12.46 -22.65 -10.34
C SER A 36 -11.47 -22.19 -11.41
N LEU A 37 -10.44 -21.42 -10.98
CA LEU A 37 -9.44 -20.85 -11.85
C LEU A 37 -8.44 -21.93 -12.21
N SER A 38 -8.23 -22.14 -13.50
CA SER A 38 -7.13 -22.97 -13.96
C SER A 38 -5.82 -22.41 -13.39
N GLN A 39 -5.21 -23.11 -12.44
CA GLN A 39 -3.90 -22.74 -11.93
C GLN A 39 -2.89 -22.80 -13.08
N LYS A 40 -2.55 -21.64 -13.64
CA LYS A 40 -1.47 -21.56 -14.62
C LYS A 40 -0.16 -21.43 -13.87
N PRO A 41 0.81 -22.32 -14.08
CA PRO A 41 2.13 -22.18 -13.49
C PRO A 41 2.84 -20.93 -14.01
N GLY A 42 3.65 -20.29 -13.17
CA GLY A 42 4.47 -19.14 -13.55
C GLY A 42 3.85 -17.77 -13.31
N ARG A 43 2.60 -17.68 -12.83
CA ARG A 43 1.98 -16.39 -12.46
C ARG A 43 2.61 -15.81 -11.20
N ALA A 44 2.81 -14.49 -11.20
CA ALA A 44 3.32 -13.73 -10.07
C ALA A 44 2.40 -12.57 -9.70
N ALA A 45 2.36 -12.23 -8.41
CA ALA A 45 1.71 -11.03 -7.93
C ALA A 45 2.68 -10.23 -7.06
N HIS A 46 2.77 -8.93 -7.34
CA HIS A 46 3.46 -7.97 -6.52
C HIS A 46 2.43 -7.13 -5.76
N LEU A 47 2.55 -7.11 -4.44
CA LEU A 47 1.71 -6.31 -3.56
C LEU A 47 2.53 -5.19 -2.94
N SER A 48 1.98 -3.97 -2.94
CA SER A 48 2.60 -2.85 -2.24
C SER A 48 1.57 -2.04 -1.46
N ILE A 49 2.06 -1.39 -0.41
CA ILE A 49 1.32 -0.40 0.38
C ILE A 49 2.08 0.92 0.26
N ASP A 50 1.39 1.95 -0.21
CA ASP A 50 1.93 3.28 -0.38
C ASP A 50 1.59 4.17 0.82
N ASP A 51 2.25 5.31 0.92
CA ASP A 51 2.03 6.35 1.94
C ASP A 51 2.21 5.82 3.38
N VAL A 52 3.20 4.93 3.60
CA VAL A 52 3.34 4.23 4.88
C VAL A 52 3.95 5.14 5.94
N GLU A 53 3.14 5.50 6.92
CA GLU A 53 3.52 6.24 8.14
C GLU A 53 3.48 5.37 9.41
N ALA A 54 3.16 4.07 9.33
CA ALA A 54 3.18 3.12 10.44
C ALA A 54 4.52 3.07 11.20
N PHE A 55 5.60 3.44 10.55
CA PHE A 55 6.92 3.59 11.21
C PHE A 55 6.89 4.71 12.27
N GLY A 56 6.18 5.82 12.01
CA GLY A 56 5.99 6.87 12.99
C GLY A 56 5.19 6.42 14.21
N ASP A 57 4.21 5.54 14.01
CA ASP A 57 3.46 4.92 15.11
C ASP A 57 4.36 4.02 15.97
N LEU A 58 5.26 3.23 15.36
CA LEU A 58 6.27 2.44 16.05
C LEU A 58 7.25 3.30 16.88
N ILE A 59 7.61 4.49 16.37
CA ILE A 59 8.46 5.44 17.11
C ILE A 59 7.68 6.01 18.29
N THR A 60 6.48 6.52 18.05
CA THR A 60 5.62 7.15 19.06
C THR A 60 5.31 6.19 20.22
N ASN A 61 5.01 4.93 19.91
CA ASN A 61 4.62 3.92 20.88
C ASN A 61 5.77 2.97 21.26
N ALA A 62 7.00 3.38 21.05
CA ALA A 62 8.16 2.52 21.28
C ALA A 62 8.26 1.97 22.72
N GLU A 63 7.76 2.69 23.74
CA GLU A 63 7.75 2.20 25.12
C GLU A 63 6.67 1.15 25.38
N SER A 64 5.53 1.26 24.71
CA SER A 64 4.37 0.38 24.92
C SER A 64 4.35 -0.83 23.99
N TYR A 65 4.80 -0.69 22.74
CA TYR A 65 4.88 -1.80 21.80
C TYR A 65 6.09 -2.67 22.10
N THR A 66 5.87 -3.94 22.37
CA THR A 66 6.92 -4.92 22.67
C THR A 66 7.37 -5.68 21.43
N SER A 67 6.52 -5.73 20.41
CA SER A 67 6.74 -6.40 19.14
C SER A 67 6.43 -5.46 17.98
N LEU A 68 7.06 -5.69 16.82
CA LEU A 68 6.71 -5.07 15.54
C LEU A 68 5.23 -5.26 15.22
N TYR A 69 4.67 -6.40 15.63
CA TYR A 69 3.30 -6.82 15.34
C TYR A 69 2.25 -6.29 16.33
N ASP A 70 2.69 -5.48 17.31
CA ASP A 70 1.76 -4.67 18.11
C ASP A 70 1.21 -3.50 17.29
N GLN A 71 1.91 -3.12 16.22
CA GLN A 71 1.46 -2.14 15.25
C GLN A 71 0.47 -2.78 14.26
N PRO A 72 -0.77 -2.23 14.10
CA PRO A 72 -1.86 -2.88 13.37
C PRO A 72 -1.58 -3.22 11.90
N LEU A 73 -0.84 -2.37 11.14
CA LEU A 73 -0.49 -2.68 9.77
C LEU A 73 0.38 -3.93 9.70
N PHE A 74 1.48 -3.96 10.46
CA PHE A 74 2.41 -5.09 10.47
C PHE A 74 1.73 -6.38 10.94
N ALA A 75 0.81 -6.30 11.92
CA ALA A 75 -0.01 -7.44 12.34
C ALA A 75 -0.87 -7.99 11.20
N THR A 76 -1.56 -7.10 10.48
CA THR A 76 -2.41 -7.46 9.34
C THR A 76 -1.60 -8.09 8.22
N LEU A 77 -0.47 -7.48 7.84
CA LEU A 77 0.38 -8.00 6.77
C LEU A 77 0.98 -9.35 7.13
N ARG A 78 1.39 -9.54 8.41
CA ARG A 78 1.86 -10.83 8.93
C ARG A 78 0.78 -11.90 8.82
N GLN A 79 -0.43 -11.60 9.24
CA GLN A 79 -1.56 -12.54 9.13
C GLN A 79 -1.81 -12.98 7.68
N LEU A 80 -1.72 -12.05 6.73
CA LEU A 80 -1.88 -12.35 5.31
C LEU A 80 -0.70 -13.18 4.76
N HIS A 81 0.52 -12.91 5.23
CA HIS A 81 1.68 -13.75 4.92
C HIS A 81 1.52 -15.17 5.46
N ASP A 82 1.23 -15.31 6.76
CA ASP A 82 1.10 -16.60 7.42
C ASP A 82 -0.04 -17.45 6.79
N SER A 83 -1.13 -16.80 6.35
CA SER A 83 -2.30 -17.49 5.78
C SER A 83 -2.15 -17.84 4.30
N TYR A 84 -1.48 -17.02 3.51
CA TYR A 84 -1.49 -17.11 2.05
C TYR A 84 -0.10 -17.02 1.40
N GLY A 85 0.96 -16.84 2.17
CA GLY A 85 2.32 -16.62 1.65
C GLY A 85 2.49 -15.26 0.99
N ALA A 86 1.63 -14.27 1.33
CA ALA A 86 1.68 -12.94 0.74
C ALA A 86 3.01 -12.24 1.04
N LYS A 87 3.52 -11.47 0.06
CA LYS A 87 4.73 -10.65 0.19
C LYS A 87 4.39 -9.21 -0.11
N PHE A 88 4.93 -8.29 0.68
CA PHE A 88 4.58 -6.88 0.59
C PHE A 88 5.81 -5.98 0.44
N THR A 89 5.67 -4.93 -0.35
CA THR A 89 6.61 -3.80 -0.36
C THR A 89 5.92 -2.57 0.22
N LEU A 90 6.52 -1.95 1.23
CA LEU A 90 6.01 -0.74 1.88
C LEU A 90 6.78 0.45 1.36
N TYR A 91 6.08 1.44 0.81
CA TYR A 91 6.70 2.70 0.37
C TYR A 91 6.45 3.79 1.39
N THR A 92 7.54 4.31 1.96
CA THR A 92 7.50 5.25 3.09
C THR A 92 8.26 6.55 2.77
N TYR A 93 8.05 7.52 3.62
CA TYR A 93 8.66 8.84 3.56
C TYR A 93 9.91 8.93 4.44
N ASP A 94 10.74 9.91 4.18
CA ASP A 94 11.86 10.28 5.05
C ASP A 94 11.36 10.99 6.32
N TRP A 95 10.40 11.91 6.15
CA TRP A 95 9.73 12.62 7.22
C TRP A 95 8.26 12.17 7.36
N LEU A 96 7.83 11.89 8.58
CA LEU A 96 6.51 11.34 8.95
C LEU A 96 5.74 12.41 9.75
N PRO A 97 5.12 13.40 9.10
CA PRO A 97 4.61 14.60 9.75
C PRO A 97 3.46 14.33 10.73
N ARG A 98 2.67 13.28 10.52
CA ARG A 98 1.59 12.91 11.46
C ARG A 98 2.12 12.57 12.84
N HIS A 99 3.35 12.10 12.92
CA HIS A 99 4.00 11.67 14.15
C HIS A 99 5.11 12.63 14.59
N GLY A 100 5.55 13.54 13.71
CA GLY A 100 6.61 14.50 14.00
C GLY A 100 8.01 13.89 14.06
N TYR A 101 8.26 12.77 13.37
CA TYR A 101 9.52 12.04 13.38
C TYR A 101 10.08 11.84 11.97
N GLY A 102 11.40 11.78 11.86
CA GLY A 102 12.07 11.20 10.70
C GLY A 102 12.16 9.69 10.80
N ILE A 103 12.12 8.97 9.68
CA ILE A 103 12.28 7.51 9.69
C ILE A 103 13.62 7.05 10.29
N SER A 104 14.62 7.93 10.30
CA SER A 104 15.92 7.68 10.93
C SER A 104 15.84 7.51 12.46
N GLU A 105 14.73 7.91 13.08
CA GLU A 105 14.48 7.78 14.53
C GLU A 105 13.88 6.43 14.91
N MET A 106 13.63 5.56 13.94
CA MET A 106 13.13 4.21 14.19
C MET A 106 14.00 3.44 15.19
N PRO A 107 13.42 2.91 16.29
CA PRO A 107 14.14 2.15 17.28
C PRO A 107 14.63 0.80 16.73
N THR A 108 15.84 0.39 17.15
CA THR A 108 16.45 -0.86 16.69
C THR A 108 15.91 -2.11 17.41
N LYS A 109 15.06 -1.96 18.41
CA LYS A 109 14.52 -3.10 19.18
C LYS A 109 13.72 -4.09 18.32
N TYR A 110 13.11 -3.65 17.21
CA TYR A 110 12.38 -4.50 16.29
C TYR A 110 13.25 -5.14 15.19
N LYS A 111 14.57 -4.90 15.22
CA LYS A 111 15.51 -5.33 14.17
C LYS A 111 15.47 -6.83 13.89
N LYS A 112 15.33 -7.63 14.95
CA LYS A 112 15.23 -9.09 14.81
C LYS A 112 13.99 -9.48 14.03
N GLU A 113 12.83 -8.92 14.37
CA GLU A 113 11.55 -9.24 13.71
C GLU A 113 11.53 -8.78 12.26
N PHE A 114 12.11 -7.62 11.94
CA PHE A 114 12.30 -7.19 10.57
C PHE A 114 13.18 -8.17 9.77
N ARG A 115 14.27 -8.65 10.34
CA ARG A 115 15.13 -9.65 9.68
C ARG A 115 14.38 -10.95 9.43
N GLU A 116 13.60 -11.42 10.38
CA GLU A 116 12.74 -12.59 10.24
C GLU A 116 11.66 -12.40 9.18
N ALA A 117 11.23 -11.15 8.93
CA ALA A 117 10.28 -10.82 7.89
C ALA A 117 10.91 -10.61 6.49
N SER A 118 12.23 -10.74 6.35
CA SER A 118 12.94 -10.37 5.12
C SER A 118 12.61 -11.23 3.89
N ASP A 119 11.98 -12.38 4.05
CA ASP A 119 11.51 -13.21 2.94
C ASP A 119 10.15 -12.77 2.37
N TRP A 120 9.39 -11.95 3.12
CA TRP A 120 8.05 -11.51 2.72
C TRP A 120 7.80 -10.00 2.82
N LEU A 121 8.75 -9.22 3.35
CA LEU A 121 8.61 -7.78 3.51
C LEU A 121 9.80 -7.04 2.90
N ARG A 122 9.51 -5.95 2.17
CA ARG A 122 10.49 -4.96 1.71
C ARG A 122 10.01 -3.56 2.07
N ILE A 123 10.96 -2.65 2.21
CA ILE A 123 10.71 -1.25 2.52
C ILE A 123 11.42 -0.41 1.47
N GLY A 124 10.71 0.53 0.88
CA GLY A 124 11.24 1.40 -0.17
C GLY A 124 10.93 2.86 0.08
N PHE A 125 11.75 3.71 -0.47
CA PHE A 125 11.55 5.15 -0.51
C PHE A 125 10.35 5.51 -1.38
N HIS A 126 9.47 6.39 -0.87
CA HIS A 126 8.33 6.91 -1.60
C HIS A 126 8.56 8.36 -2.02
N TRP A 127 8.88 9.23 -1.06
CA TRP A 127 9.16 10.65 -1.24
C TRP A 127 9.78 11.22 0.06
N PRO A 128 10.34 12.44 0.07
CA PRO A 128 10.80 13.03 1.33
C PRO A 128 9.72 13.16 2.41
N GLU A 129 8.50 13.59 2.01
CA GLU A 129 7.35 13.76 2.91
C GLU A 129 6.03 13.68 2.12
N PRO A 130 4.87 13.49 2.76
CA PRO A 130 3.58 13.42 2.07
C PRO A 130 3.21 14.69 1.28
N ALA A 131 3.70 15.86 1.71
CA ALA A 131 3.51 17.11 0.99
C ALA A 131 4.33 17.10 -0.31
N PHE A 132 3.65 16.99 -1.44
CA PHE A 132 4.32 16.91 -2.74
C PHE A 132 4.91 18.24 -3.16
N ASN A 133 6.22 18.26 -3.41
CA ASN A 133 6.95 19.40 -3.96
C ASN A 133 7.60 19.01 -5.30
N LYS A 134 7.05 19.51 -6.42
CA LYS A 134 7.61 19.27 -7.76
C LYS A 134 8.94 19.99 -8.00
N ASP A 135 9.22 21.04 -7.23
CA ASP A 135 10.40 21.89 -7.37
C ASP A 135 11.55 21.46 -6.44
N ILE A 136 11.45 20.24 -5.88
CA ILE A 136 12.49 19.64 -5.04
C ILE A 136 13.83 19.61 -5.79
N THR A 137 14.90 19.99 -5.12
CA THR A 137 16.24 19.92 -5.71
C THR A 137 16.74 18.49 -5.76
N VAL A 138 17.64 18.20 -6.71
CA VAL A 138 18.30 16.88 -6.84
C VAL A 138 19.03 16.52 -5.54
N LYS A 139 19.62 17.49 -4.86
CA LYS A 139 20.33 17.29 -3.60
C LYS A 139 19.37 16.83 -2.49
N GLU A 140 18.27 17.57 -2.28
CA GLU A 140 17.28 17.26 -1.24
C GLU A 140 16.66 15.88 -1.46
N PHE A 141 16.28 15.57 -2.70
CA PHE A 141 15.70 14.28 -3.06
C PHE A 141 16.69 13.13 -2.79
N LYS A 142 17.95 13.28 -3.23
CA LYS A 142 18.99 12.28 -3.01
C LYS A 142 19.28 12.08 -1.53
N GLU A 143 19.39 13.16 -0.76
CA GLU A 143 19.63 13.09 0.68
C GLU A 143 18.50 12.38 1.42
N ALA A 144 17.24 12.63 1.04
CA ALA A 144 16.09 11.92 1.61
C ALA A 144 16.12 10.43 1.25
N PHE A 145 16.35 10.09 -0.02
CA PHE A 145 16.51 8.71 -0.47
C PHE A 145 17.61 7.97 0.31
N ASP A 146 18.78 8.60 0.46
CA ASP A 146 19.90 8.02 1.20
C ASP A 146 19.59 7.88 2.70
N ARG A 147 18.85 8.84 3.31
CA ARG A 147 18.46 8.75 4.73
C ARG A 147 17.51 7.57 4.96
N VAL A 148 16.49 7.40 4.11
CA VAL A 148 15.56 6.26 4.20
C VAL A 148 16.31 4.94 4.09
N ASN A 149 17.20 4.76 3.11
CA ASN A 149 17.95 3.53 2.95
C ASN A 149 18.89 3.24 4.12
N ARG A 150 19.54 4.28 4.66
CA ARG A 150 20.37 4.13 5.88
C ARG A 150 19.53 3.77 7.10
N ALA A 151 18.36 4.40 7.26
CA ALA A 151 17.44 4.11 8.34
C ALA A 151 16.98 2.64 8.29
N ILE A 152 16.54 2.16 7.13
CA ILE A 152 16.14 0.75 6.92
C ILE A 152 17.28 -0.19 7.30
N THR A 153 18.50 0.09 6.86
CA THR A 153 19.68 -0.73 7.20
C THR A 153 19.93 -0.75 8.71
N ASN A 154 19.68 0.36 9.40
CA ASN A 154 19.89 0.50 10.84
C ASN A 154 18.83 -0.25 11.65
N PHE A 155 17.54 0.03 11.44
CA PHE A 155 16.47 -0.55 12.27
C PHE A 155 16.01 -1.94 11.79
N ALA A 156 16.32 -2.31 10.56
CA ALA A 156 15.99 -3.61 9.97
C ALA A 156 17.27 -4.30 9.45
N ASP A 157 17.44 -4.33 8.12
CA ASP A 157 18.62 -4.89 7.45
C ASP A 157 18.68 -4.36 6.01
N SER A 158 19.86 -4.34 5.41
CA SER A 158 20.03 -3.91 4.00
C SER A 158 19.25 -4.80 3.00
N THR A 159 19.02 -6.06 3.34
CA THR A 159 18.19 -6.98 2.53
C THR A 159 16.71 -6.60 2.48
N MET A 160 16.26 -5.73 3.40
CA MET A 160 14.89 -5.20 3.43
C MET A 160 14.68 -4.06 2.44
N ILE A 161 15.75 -3.47 1.89
CA ILE A 161 15.62 -2.35 0.95
C ILE A 161 15.01 -2.84 -0.34
N ALA A 162 13.91 -2.20 -0.75
CA ALA A 162 13.25 -2.49 -2.01
C ALA A 162 14.06 -1.97 -3.20
N THR A 163 14.25 -2.81 -4.21
CA THR A 163 14.86 -2.44 -5.51
C THR A 163 13.81 -2.02 -6.53
N THR A 164 12.54 -2.26 -6.24
CA THR A 164 11.39 -1.79 -7.00
C THR A 164 10.71 -0.68 -6.22
N LEU A 165 10.56 0.50 -6.82
CA LEU A 165 9.97 1.66 -6.16
C LEU A 165 8.69 2.13 -6.87
N ARG A 166 7.81 2.76 -6.10
CA ARG A 166 6.77 3.66 -6.57
C ARG A 166 7.04 5.02 -5.95
N ILE A 167 7.50 5.97 -6.77
CA ILE A 167 7.76 7.34 -6.33
C ILE A 167 6.43 8.10 -6.28
N HIS A 168 6.26 8.86 -5.24
CA HIS A 168 5.05 9.63 -4.96
C HIS A 168 4.61 10.48 -6.16
N TYR A 169 3.32 10.51 -6.42
CA TYR A 169 2.72 11.13 -7.61
C TYR A 169 3.29 10.64 -8.95
N PHE A 170 4.08 9.55 -8.98
CA PHE A 170 4.78 9.04 -10.17
C PHE A 170 5.68 10.11 -10.81
N PHE A 171 6.20 11.02 -10.00
CA PHE A 171 7.00 12.14 -10.46
C PHE A 171 8.48 11.91 -10.15
N ALA A 172 9.29 11.76 -11.18
CA ALA A 172 10.74 11.81 -11.11
C ALA A 172 11.30 12.07 -12.51
N PRO A 173 11.74 13.29 -12.82
CA PRO A 173 12.48 13.59 -14.03
C PRO A 173 13.86 12.90 -14.02
N ASP A 174 14.53 12.83 -15.15
CA ASP A 174 15.84 12.15 -15.30
C ASP A 174 16.87 12.58 -14.24
N SER A 175 16.87 13.86 -13.87
CA SER A 175 17.79 14.39 -12.85
C SER A 175 17.62 13.74 -11.48
N LEU A 176 16.39 13.42 -11.11
CA LEU A 176 16.09 12.72 -9.85
C LEU A 176 16.32 11.21 -10.01
N LEU A 177 15.86 10.61 -11.12
CA LEU A 177 16.03 9.17 -11.38
C LEU A 177 17.50 8.73 -11.34
N ASN A 178 18.40 9.56 -11.85
CA ASN A 178 19.84 9.28 -11.85
C ASN A 178 20.46 9.23 -10.45
N THR A 179 19.74 9.64 -9.40
CA THR A 179 20.21 9.56 -8.00
C THR A 179 19.77 8.26 -7.30
N LEU A 180 18.84 7.51 -7.88
CA LEU A 180 18.25 6.31 -7.29
C LEU A 180 19.17 5.08 -7.44
N GLN A 181 20.23 5.04 -6.66
CA GLN A 181 21.19 3.94 -6.70
C GLN A 181 20.57 2.62 -6.20
N GLY A 182 20.81 1.53 -6.95
CA GLY A 182 20.31 0.20 -6.60
C GLY A 182 18.85 -0.06 -7.00
N VAL A 183 18.15 0.94 -7.51
CA VAL A 183 16.78 0.76 -8.02
C VAL A 183 16.81 0.08 -9.38
N ARG A 184 16.02 -0.98 -9.54
CA ARG A 184 15.93 -1.79 -10.75
C ARG A 184 14.61 -1.64 -11.48
N SER A 185 13.56 -1.29 -10.75
CA SER A 185 12.21 -1.17 -11.33
C SER A 185 11.46 0.02 -10.76
N LEU A 186 10.62 0.63 -11.59
CA LEU A 186 9.68 1.69 -11.22
C LEU A 186 8.26 1.27 -11.59
N LEU A 187 7.35 1.41 -10.62
CA LEU A 187 5.93 1.13 -10.81
C LEU A 187 5.24 2.40 -11.27
N CYS A 188 4.70 2.35 -12.49
CA CYS A 188 3.97 3.46 -13.12
C CYS A 188 2.52 3.54 -12.60
N ALA A 189 1.86 4.65 -12.94
CA ALA A 189 0.46 4.86 -12.57
C ALA A 189 -0.44 3.74 -13.11
N ASP A 190 -1.53 3.52 -12.40
CA ASP A 190 -2.66 2.67 -12.80
C ASP A 190 -3.55 3.32 -13.87
N ASP A 191 -3.48 4.64 -14.00
CA ASP A 191 -4.17 5.41 -15.04
C ASP A 191 -3.24 5.64 -16.24
N SER A 192 -3.61 5.09 -17.41
CA SER A 192 -2.85 5.22 -18.66
C SER A 192 -2.79 6.65 -19.22
N ASN A 193 -3.67 7.55 -18.76
CA ASN A 193 -3.66 8.96 -19.15
C ASN A 193 -2.62 9.76 -18.33
N ARG A 194 -2.09 9.20 -17.25
CA ARG A 194 -1.11 9.83 -16.39
C ARG A 194 0.30 9.43 -16.80
N LEU A 195 1.08 10.39 -17.26
CA LEU A 195 2.50 10.16 -17.51
C LEU A 195 3.22 9.92 -16.19
N SER A 196 4.00 8.84 -16.16
CA SER A 196 4.81 8.47 -15.01
C SER A 196 6.28 8.77 -15.31
N TYR A 197 6.94 9.42 -14.37
CA TYR A 197 8.37 9.67 -14.40
C TYR A 197 8.83 10.45 -15.66
N ASN A 198 9.85 9.96 -16.33
CA ASN A 198 10.44 10.50 -17.55
C ASN A 198 9.92 9.81 -18.84
N LEU A 199 8.77 9.12 -18.75
CA LEU A 199 8.20 8.43 -19.90
C LEU A 199 7.57 9.42 -20.88
N THR A 200 7.78 9.16 -22.16
CA THR A 200 7.04 9.84 -23.24
C THR A 200 5.63 9.28 -23.36
N ALA A 201 4.73 9.97 -24.05
CA ALA A 201 3.36 9.50 -24.28
C ALA A 201 3.32 8.15 -25.01
N SER A 202 4.24 7.90 -25.94
CA SER A 202 4.36 6.62 -26.65
C SER A 202 4.83 5.49 -25.74
N GLU A 203 5.80 5.75 -24.85
CA GLU A 203 6.25 4.78 -23.85
C GLU A 203 5.15 4.48 -22.81
N ALA A 204 4.44 5.52 -22.34
CA ALA A 204 3.31 5.34 -21.43
C ALA A 204 2.19 4.48 -22.05
N MET A 205 1.91 4.64 -23.34
CA MET A 205 0.94 3.81 -24.07
C MET A 205 1.42 2.34 -24.14
N LEU A 206 2.70 2.08 -24.35
CA LEU A 206 3.24 0.72 -24.33
C LEU A 206 3.09 0.08 -22.95
N ILE A 207 3.40 0.83 -21.87
CA ILE A 207 3.19 0.40 -20.49
C ILE A 207 1.71 0.11 -20.23
N GLY A 208 0.80 1.01 -20.65
CA GLY A 208 -0.65 0.82 -20.53
C GLY A 208 -1.15 -0.46 -21.22
N ASN A 209 -0.51 -0.86 -22.30
CA ASN A 209 -0.79 -2.13 -23.01
C ASN A 209 -0.08 -3.34 -22.37
N GLY A 210 0.44 -3.23 -21.13
CA GLY A 210 1.06 -4.31 -20.39
C GLY A 210 2.49 -4.64 -20.80
N ARG A 211 3.13 -3.82 -21.65
CA ARG A 211 4.54 -4.01 -21.98
C ARG A 211 5.45 -3.47 -20.88
N LYS A 212 6.55 -4.18 -20.63
CA LYS A 212 7.65 -3.70 -19.80
C LYS A 212 8.58 -2.86 -20.69
N ILE A 213 9.03 -1.72 -20.19
CA ILE A 213 10.04 -0.88 -20.83
C ILE A 213 11.31 -0.93 -19.99
N LEU A 214 12.45 -1.05 -20.64
CA LEU A 214 13.76 -0.86 -20.02
C LEU A 214 14.37 0.44 -20.55
N LYS A 215 14.72 1.35 -19.64
CA LYS A 215 15.32 2.65 -19.95
C LYS A 215 16.34 2.97 -18.87
N ASN A 216 17.60 3.23 -19.28
CA ASN A 216 18.72 3.49 -18.37
C ASN A 216 18.86 2.41 -17.26
N ASP A 217 18.78 1.14 -17.63
CA ASP A 217 18.83 -0.02 -16.75
C ASP A 217 17.70 -0.13 -15.71
N ILE A 218 16.72 0.77 -15.76
CA ILE A 218 15.51 0.72 -14.93
C ILE A 218 14.34 0.14 -15.74
N SER A 219 13.66 -0.83 -15.15
CA SER A 219 12.46 -1.44 -15.71
C SER A 219 11.22 -0.68 -15.29
N TYR A 220 10.43 -0.21 -16.23
CA TYR A 220 9.14 0.43 -15.98
C TYR A 220 8.03 -0.60 -16.17
N ARG A 221 7.14 -0.68 -15.18
CA ARG A 221 6.01 -1.62 -15.18
C ARG A 221 4.72 -0.90 -14.83
N ARG A 222 3.63 -1.31 -15.46
CA ARG A 222 2.29 -0.82 -15.10
C ARG A 222 1.92 -1.28 -13.69
N THR A 223 1.21 -0.42 -12.96
CA THR A 223 0.33 -0.84 -11.88
C THR A 223 -0.99 -1.30 -12.50
N ASP A 224 -1.45 -2.49 -12.14
CA ASP A 224 -2.64 -3.09 -12.76
C ASP A 224 -3.90 -2.72 -12.00
N LEU A 225 -3.88 -2.77 -10.68
CA LEU A 225 -5.04 -2.56 -9.84
C LEU A 225 -4.70 -1.80 -8.55
N ARG A 226 -5.61 -0.94 -8.14
CA ARG A 226 -5.65 -0.28 -6.85
C ARG A 226 -6.79 -0.86 -6.03
N ILE A 227 -6.50 -1.27 -4.80
CA ILE A 227 -7.48 -1.92 -3.92
C ILE A 227 -8.43 -0.90 -3.30
N ASP A 228 -7.90 0.29 -2.95
CA ASP A 228 -8.66 1.26 -2.16
C ASP A 228 -9.99 1.65 -2.80
N ASP A 229 -11.06 1.52 -2.02
CA ASP A 229 -12.43 1.86 -2.40
C ASP A 229 -12.92 1.16 -3.69
N ASP A 230 -12.18 0.15 -4.18
CA ASP A 230 -12.62 -0.66 -5.32
C ASP A 230 -13.52 -1.81 -4.85
N TYR A 231 -14.79 -1.50 -4.68
CA TYR A 231 -15.81 -2.49 -4.25
C TYR A 231 -16.04 -3.61 -5.28
N LEU A 232 -15.46 -3.50 -6.46
CA LEU A 232 -15.55 -4.50 -7.52
C LEU A 232 -14.21 -5.19 -7.80
N ILE A 233 -13.21 -4.99 -6.93
CA ILE A 233 -11.84 -5.50 -7.09
C ILE A 233 -11.78 -6.98 -7.50
N LEU A 234 -12.66 -7.83 -6.98
CA LEU A 234 -12.67 -9.25 -7.32
C LEU A 234 -13.14 -9.51 -8.75
N ARG A 235 -14.06 -8.70 -9.29
CA ARG A 235 -14.44 -8.72 -10.70
C ARG A 235 -13.27 -8.25 -11.56
N ASP A 236 -12.61 -7.19 -11.15
CA ASP A 236 -11.53 -6.57 -11.92
C ASP A 236 -10.28 -7.46 -11.90
N LEU A 237 -9.98 -8.14 -10.80
CA LEU A 237 -8.98 -9.21 -10.74
C LEU A 237 -9.28 -10.32 -11.76
N LYS A 238 -10.54 -10.73 -11.88
CA LYS A 238 -10.94 -11.75 -12.84
C LYS A 238 -10.72 -11.29 -14.30
N HIS A 239 -10.98 -10.02 -14.60
CA HIS A 239 -10.68 -9.45 -15.93
C HIS A 239 -9.17 -9.43 -16.23
N HIS A 240 -8.34 -9.37 -15.20
CA HIS A 240 -6.88 -9.40 -15.32
C HIS A 240 -6.28 -10.82 -15.21
N GLU A 241 -7.11 -11.86 -15.17
CA GLU A 241 -6.67 -13.26 -14.99
C GLU A 241 -5.68 -13.75 -16.06
N ALA A 242 -5.67 -13.14 -17.25
CA ALA A 242 -4.73 -13.49 -18.31
C ALA A 242 -3.30 -12.94 -18.09
N ILE A 243 -3.12 -12.01 -17.13
CA ILE A 243 -1.84 -11.35 -16.88
C ILE A 243 -0.95 -12.27 -16.03
N ASP A 244 0.27 -12.52 -16.51
CA ASP A 244 1.22 -13.40 -15.82
C ASP A 244 1.85 -12.75 -14.57
N THR A 245 1.97 -11.42 -14.57
CA THR A 245 2.49 -10.68 -13.41
C THR A 245 1.56 -9.51 -13.09
N LEU A 246 0.80 -9.63 -12.02
CA LEU A 246 -0.08 -8.57 -11.52
C LEU A 246 0.66 -7.68 -10.52
N VAL A 247 0.51 -6.37 -10.68
CA VAL A 247 0.99 -5.35 -9.76
C VAL A 247 -0.21 -4.67 -9.11
N VAL A 248 -0.37 -4.89 -7.82
CA VAL A 248 -1.53 -4.46 -7.05
C VAL A 248 -1.08 -3.63 -5.85
N PHE A 249 -1.79 -2.56 -5.53
CA PHE A 249 -1.43 -1.72 -4.39
C PHE A 249 -2.64 -1.21 -3.61
N ALA A 250 -2.35 -0.74 -2.39
CA ALA A 250 -3.26 0.03 -1.55
C ALA A 250 -2.48 1.16 -0.87
N HIS A 251 -3.19 2.13 -0.29
CA HIS A 251 -2.58 3.14 0.56
C HIS A 251 -2.85 2.82 2.05
N GLU A 252 -1.85 3.06 2.90
CA GLU A 252 -2.00 2.81 4.34
C GLU A 252 -3.16 3.57 4.95
N TRP A 253 -3.31 4.86 4.64
CA TRP A 253 -4.35 5.72 5.21
C TRP A 253 -5.79 5.31 4.86
N LYS A 254 -5.96 4.35 3.95
CA LYS A 254 -7.24 3.68 3.67
C LYS A 254 -7.44 2.43 4.50
N LEU A 255 -6.36 1.80 4.93
CA LEU A 255 -6.39 0.53 5.68
C LEU A 255 -6.42 0.73 7.19
N LEU A 256 -5.83 1.83 7.66
CA LEU A 256 -5.65 2.09 9.08
C LEU A 256 -6.07 3.51 9.46
N HIS A 257 -6.76 3.59 10.58
CA HIS A 257 -7.20 4.83 11.16
C HIS A 257 -6.05 5.59 11.84
N ASN A 258 -6.02 6.89 11.61
CA ASN A 258 -5.16 7.77 12.40
C ASN A 258 -5.97 8.40 13.55
N PRO A 259 -5.70 8.03 14.82
CA PRO A 259 -6.42 8.55 15.99
C PRO A 259 -6.37 10.08 16.13
N GLU A 260 -5.30 10.72 15.66
CA GLU A 260 -5.12 12.17 15.78
C GLU A 260 -6.09 12.96 14.91
N THR A 261 -6.43 12.46 13.73
CA THR A 261 -7.45 13.08 12.88
C THR A 261 -8.85 12.88 13.44
N ASP A 262 -9.00 12.04 14.45
CA ASP A 262 -10.29 11.62 15.03
C ASP A 262 -10.82 12.58 16.09
N SER A 263 -9.96 13.14 16.93
CA SER A 263 -10.36 14.01 18.04
C SER A 263 -11.06 15.29 17.60
N SER A 264 -10.76 15.79 16.39
CA SER A 264 -11.37 16.98 15.79
C SER A 264 -12.63 16.70 14.99
N ARG A 265 -13.03 15.43 14.79
CA ARG A 265 -14.17 15.05 13.93
C ARG A 265 -15.43 14.77 14.72
N SER A 266 -16.58 15.01 14.08
CA SER A 266 -17.88 14.60 14.62
C SER A 266 -17.98 13.08 14.73
N ALA A 267 -18.87 12.57 15.59
CA ALA A 267 -19.13 11.14 15.72
C ALA A 267 -19.48 10.48 14.37
N ALA A 268 -20.21 11.17 13.51
CA ALA A 268 -20.51 10.67 12.14
C ALA A 268 -19.26 10.61 11.26
N GLY A 269 -18.34 11.57 11.40
CA GLY A 269 -17.05 11.56 10.69
C GLY A 269 -16.18 10.37 11.09
N ARG A 270 -16.07 10.11 12.39
CA ARG A 270 -15.35 8.95 12.94
C ARG A 270 -15.93 7.63 12.44
N PHE A 271 -17.26 7.50 12.49
CA PHE A 271 -17.97 6.32 12.01
C PHE A 271 -17.70 6.06 10.51
N LYS A 272 -17.73 7.12 9.68
CA LYS A 272 -17.43 7.01 8.24
C LYS A 272 -16.00 6.49 8.00
N ILE A 273 -15.02 6.98 8.74
CA ILE A 273 -13.64 6.54 8.62
C ILE A 273 -13.53 5.07 9.01
N TRP A 274 -13.99 4.71 10.19
CA TRP A 274 -13.95 3.32 10.67
C TRP A 274 -14.61 2.34 9.69
N THR A 275 -15.74 2.69 9.09
CA THR A 275 -16.40 1.83 8.10
C THR A 275 -15.60 1.71 6.82
N SER A 276 -14.98 2.80 6.35
CA SER A 276 -14.10 2.78 5.17
C SER A 276 -12.90 1.85 5.39
N GLU A 277 -12.29 1.91 6.57
CA GLU A 277 -11.17 1.02 6.93
C GLU A 277 -11.57 -0.44 6.97
N CYS A 278 -12.65 -0.77 7.67
CA CYS A 278 -13.14 -2.15 7.73
C CYS A 278 -13.37 -2.73 6.32
N VAL A 279 -13.94 -1.91 5.42
CA VAL A 279 -14.18 -2.31 4.03
C VAL A 279 -12.85 -2.49 3.28
N ASN A 280 -11.93 -1.54 3.36
CA ASN A 280 -10.65 -1.62 2.66
C ASN A 280 -9.77 -2.77 3.16
N GLN A 281 -9.78 -3.05 4.48
CA GLN A 281 -9.12 -4.24 5.04
C GLN A 281 -9.73 -5.54 4.49
N ALA A 282 -11.07 -5.61 4.37
CA ALA A 282 -11.75 -6.74 3.76
C ALA A 282 -11.40 -6.89 2.27
N LEU A 283 -11.31 -5.79 1.53
CA LEU A 283 -10.88 -5.78 0.12
C LEU A 283 -9.44 -6.28 -0.03
N LEU A 284 -8.52 -5.83 0.81
CA LEU A 284 -7.13 -6.32 0.82
C LEU A 284 -7.07 -7.83 1.09
N ASN A 285 -7.75 -8.29 2.15
CA ASN A 285 -7.78 -9.72 2.51
C ASN A 285 -8.36 -10.57 1.36
N ASN A 286 -9.47 -10.14 0.77
CA ASN A 286 -10.11 -10.87 -0.33
C ASN A 286 -9.26 -10.86 -1.60
N THR A 287 -8.57 -9.78 -1.89
CA THR A 287 -7.60 -9.68 -3.00
C THR A 287 -6.47 -10.69 -2.82
N VAL A 288 -5.83 -10.69 -1.66
CA VAL A 288 -4.73 -11.63 -1.35
C VAL A 288 -5.21 -13.09 -1.44
N LYS A 289 -6.35 -13.39 -0.82
CA LYS A 289 -6.97 -14.72 -0.86
C LYS A 289 -7.30 -15.16 -2.29
N TRP A 290 -7.84 -14.26 -3.11
CA TRP A 290 -8.15 -14.53 -4.52
C TRP A 290 -6.89 -14.83 -5.32
N LEU A 291 -5.86 -13.98 -5.20
CA LEU A 291 -4.58 -14.19 -5.88
C LEU A 291 -3.95 -15.54 -5.50
N HIS A 292 -3.94 -15.88 -4.21
CA HIS A 292 -3.47 -17.18 -3.73
C HIS A 292 -4.24 -18.35 -4.35
N LYS A 293 -5.58 -18.30 -4.32
CA LYS A 293 -6.44 -19.33 -4.91
C LYS A 293 -6.31 -19.43 -6.43
N ALA A 294 -6.08 -18.31 -7.11
CA ALA A 294 -5.83 -18.25 -8.54
C ALA A 294 -4.43 -18.78 -8.95
N GLY A 295 -3.60 -19.19 -7.98
CA GLY A 295 -2.28 -19.76 -8.22
C GLY A 295 -1.17 -18.75 -8.49
N TYR A 296 -1.40 -17.46 -8.16
CA TYR A 296 -0.33 -16.47 -8.21
C TYR A 296 0.68 -16.70 -7.08
N LYS A 297 1.96 -16.67 -7.42
CA LYS A 297 3.04 -16.64 -6.42
C LYS A 297 3.34 -15.19 -6.08
N PHE A 298 3.27 -14.85 -4.79
CA PHE A 298 3.67 -13.53 -4.34
C PHE A 298 5.19 -13.37 -4.44
N SER A 299 5.62 -12.28 -5.06
CA SER A 299 7.03 -12.03 -5.32
C SER A 299 7.36 -10.55 -5.26
N PHE A 300 8.62 -10.25 -4.93
CA PHE A 300 9.18 -8.94 -5.19
C PHE A 300 9.55 -8.87 -6.68
N LEU A 301 9.35 -7.71 -7.29
CA LEU A 301 9.81 -7.45 -8.65
C LEU A 301 11.26 -6.95 -8.57
N GLU A 302 12.21 -7.79 -8.91
CA GLU A 302 13.63 -7.47 -8.94
C GLU A 302 14.12 -7.36 -10.38
#